data_715d7205c9f07e7b59f2f8c0fa1fabf7
#
_entry.id   715d7205c9f07e7b59f2f8c0fa1fabf7
#
_cell.length_a   1.000
_cell.length_b   1.000
_cell.length_c   1.000
_cell.angle_alpha   90.00
_cell.angle_beta   90.00
_cell.angle_gamma   90.00
#
_symmetry.space_group_name_H-M   'P 1'
#
loop_
_entity.id
_entity.type
_entity.pdbx_description
1 polymer ?
#
loop_
_entity_poly.entity_id
_entity_poly.type
_entity_poly.pdbx_seq_one_letter_code
_entity_poly.pdbx_strand_id
1 'polypeptide(L)'
;MPLPADPLDFTGRRVLVIGGSSGIGNGIAHGFRGRGAEVLVTGTRPDPGDYLEAEDSDFTGLAYHQLDVTDRAAPEALAAKAGQIDVLVLCQGAVRYGRQEFTREGWDLVVGVNLNSVMDCARALRPALAERAGSIIVVSSTGAFHAMIGNPAYAASKAGAASLVGSLAQAWAGEGIRVNGIAPGFVPTKMTKITTDNEQRRQGAIARIPLGRMGTTDDMAGAALFLASPLAAYVTGQTLIVDGGLSL
;
A
#
# COMPACT_ATOMS: atom_id res chain seq x y z
N MET A 1 -22.57 -4.89 16.20
CA MET A 1 -23.62 -4.82 15.16
C MET A 1 -23.56 -6.08 14.30
N PRO A 2 -24.69 -6.60 13.80
CA PRO A 2 -24.65 -7.69 12.82
C PRO A 2 -23.93 -7.24 11.55
N LEU A 3 -23.33 -8.18 10.81
CA LEU A 3 -22.72 -7.91 9.52
C LEU A 3 -23.80 -7.53 8.49
N PRO A 4 -23.53 -6.60 7.55
CA PRO A 4 -24.40 -6.32 6.42
C PRO A 4 -24.54 -7.55 5.51
N ALA A 5 -25.55 -7.57 4.62
CA ALA A 5 -25.81 -8.68 3.72
C ALA A 5 -24.61 -8.97 2.78
N ASP A 6 -23.96 -7.92 2.27
CA ASP A 6 -22.65 -8.01 1.61
C ASP A 6 -21.65 -7.13 2.37
N PRO A 7 -20.77 -7.71 3.20
CA PRO A 7 -19.77 -6.94 3.94
C PRO A 7 -18.62 -6.43 3.07
N LEU A 8 -18.55 -6.84 1.81
CA LEU A 8 -17.58 -6.36 0.83
C LEU A 8 -18.19 -5.38 -0.19
N ASP A 9 -19.39 -4.88 0.04
CA ASP A 9 -19.97 -3.77 -0.74
C ASP A 9 -19.38 -2.43 -0.25
N PHE A 10 -18.71 -1.73 -1.15
CA PHE A 10 -18.13 -0.40 -0.93
C PHE A 10 -18.88 0.70 -1.69
N THR A 11 -20.11 0.44 -2.15
CA THR A 11 -20.95 1.45 -2.81
C THR A 11 -21.11 2.69 -1.93
N GLY A 12 -20.84 3.86 -2.49
CA GLY A 12 -20.87 5.15 -1.79
C GLY A 12 -19.70 5.39 -0.83
N ARG A 13 -18.70 4.51 -0.82
CA ARG A 13 -17.45 4.69 -0.08
C ARG A 13 -16.39 5.37 -0.94
N ARG A 14 -15.65 6.29 -0.36
CA ARG A 14 -14.52 6.97 -0.99
C ARG A 14 -13.20 6.39 -0.53
N VAL A 15 -12.42 5.92 -1.48
CA VAL A 15 -11.12 5.26 -1.26
C VAL A 15 -10.02 6.09 -1.89
N LEU A 16 -9.00 6.42 -1.12
CA LEU A 16 -7.79 7.08 -1.60
C LEU A 16 -6.62 6.11 -1.54
N VAL A 17 -5.95 5.89 -2.69
CA VAL A 17 -4.77 5.02 -2.78
C VAL A 17 -3.55 5.86 -3.14
N ILE A 18 -2.70 6.15 -2.16
CA ILE A 18 -1.41 6.79 -2.38
C ILE A 18 -0.46 5.75 -3.01
N GLY A 19 0.11 6.09 -4.17
CA GLY A 19 0.90 5.16 -4.98
C GLY A 19 0.03 4.14 -5.72
N GLY A 20 -1.19 4.53 -6.09
CA GLY A 20 -2.14 3.70 -6.84
C GLY A 20 -1.98 3.74 -8.35
N SER A 21 -0.94 4.39 -8.87
CA SER A 21 -0.72 4.54 -10.31
C SER A 21 -0.21 3.28 -11.01
N SER A 22 0.30 2.28 -10.29
CA SER A 22 0.79 1.02 -10.88
C SER A 22 0.87 -0.12 -9.85
N GLY A 23 1.08 -1.35 -10.33
CA GLY A 23 1.38 -2.53 -9.52
C GLY A 23 0.36 -2.81 -8.43
N ILE A 24 0.82 -3.10 -7.21
CA ILE A 24 -0.05 -3.48 -6.08
C ILE A 24 -1.08 -2.39 -5.78
N GLY A 25 -0.69 -1.12 -5.76
CA GLY A 25 -1.60 -0.03 -5.47
C GLY A 25 -2.71 0.11 -6.51
N ASN A 26 -2.39 -0.09 -7.79
CA ASN A 26 -3.37 -0.07 -8.88
C ASN A 26 -4.34 -1.26 -8.79
N GLY A 27 -3.83 -2.47 -8.52
CA GLY A 27 -4.68 -3.64 -8.30
C GLY A 27 -5.62 -3.49 -7.09
N ILE A 28 -5.14 -2.92 -5.97
CA ILE A 28 -5.98 -2.61 -4.82
C ILE A 28 -7.06 -1.59 -5.20
N ALA A 29 -6.72 -0.54 -5.97
CA ALA A 29 -7.67 0.45 -6.44
C ALA A 29 -8.79 -0.17 -7.27
N HIS A 30 -8.44 -1.05 -8.21
CA HIS A 30 -9.42 -1.80 -9.01
C HIS A 30 -10.24 -2.78 -8.17
N GLY A 31 -9.66 -3.42 -7.15
CA GLY A 31 -10.38 -4.23 -6.18
C GLY A 31 -11.51 -3.46 -5.50
N PHE A 32 -11.23 -2.26 -4.97
CA PHE A 32 -12.23 -1.40 -4.36
C PHE A 32 -13.27 -0.88 -5.37
N ARG A 33 -12.81 -0.43 -6.57
CA ARG A 33 -13.70 0.00 -7.64
C ARG A 33 -14.67 -1.09 -8.05
N GLY A 34 -14.19 -2.33 -8.21
CA GLY A 34 -15.02 -3.50 -8.55
C GLY A 34 -16.06 -3.85 -7.48
N ARG A 35 -15.95 -3.26 -6.28
CA ARG A 35 -16.90 -3.36 -5.17
C ARG A 35 -17.72 -2.08 -4.97
N GLY A 36 -17.79 -1.20 -5.99
CA GLY A 36 -18.65 -0.04 -6.00
C GLY A 36 -18.08 1.24 -5.37
N ALA A 37 -16.81 1.23 -4.93
CA ALA A 37 -16.17 2.42 -4.35
C ALA A 37 -15.88 3.49 -5.40
N GLU A 38 -15.95 4.76 -4.97
CA GLU A 38 -15.30 5.88 -5.66
C GLU A 38 -13.83 5.91 -5.30
N VAL A 39 -12.96 5.71 -6.28
CA VAL A 39 -11.53 5.56 -6.02
C VAL A 39 -10.71 6.69 -6.64
N LEU A 40 -9.93 7.37 -5.81
CA LEU A 40 -8.89 8.31 -6.21
C LEU A 40 -7.52 7.65 -6.01
N VAL A 41 -6.71 7.65 -7.05
CA VAL A 41 -5.33 7.16 -7.00
C VAL A 41 -4.33 8.29 -7.18
N THR A 42 -3.13 8.13 -6.63
CA THR A 42 -2.06 9.10 -6.86
C THR A 42 -0.84 8.47 -7.49
N GLY A 43 -0.07 9.30 -8.19
CA GLY A 43 1.22 8.96 -8.79
C GLY A 43 2.06 10.21 -9.01
N THR A 44 3.31 10.04 -9.39
CA THR A 44 4.29 11.15 -9.50
C THR A 44 4.22 11.90 -10.82
N ARG A 45 3.66 11.31 -11.89
CA ARG A 45 3.58 11.94 -13.21
C ARG A 45 2.42 12.91 -13.28
N PRO A 46 2.51 13.97 -14.11
CA PRO A 46 1.46 14.99 -14.23
C PRO A 46 0.12 14.43 -14.70
N ASP A 47 0.15 13.51 -15.68
CA ASP A 47 -1.05 12.96 -16.31
C ASP A 47 -1.07 11.41 -16.23
N PRO A 48 -2.22 10.77 -16.01
CA PRO A 48 -2.31 9.31 -16.07
C PRO A 48 -1.90 8.73 -17.43
N GLY A 49 -2.09 9.47 -18.52
CA GLY A 49 -1.61 9.08 -19.86
C GLY A 49 -0.10 8.98 -20.00
N ASP A 50 0.67 9.57 -19.08
CA ASP A 50 2.12 9.46 -19.05
C ASP A 50 2.61 8.07 -18.59
N TYR A 51 1.74 7.25 -18.00
CA TYR A 51 2.06 5.89 -17.60
C TYR A 51 1.92 4.93 -18.79
N LEU A 52 2.92 4.09 -18.97
CA LEU A 52 2.93 3.09 -20.04
C LEU A 52 2.20 1.82 -19.60
N GLU A 53 1.53 1.14 -20.54
CA GLU A 53 0.90 -0.18 -20.28
C GLU A 53 1.90 -1.20 -19.68
N ALA A 54 3.18 -1.12 -20.09
CA ALA A 54 4.25 -1.96 -19.55
C ALA A 54 4.51 -1.77 -18.04
N GLU A 55 3.88 -0.79 -17.40
CA GLU A 55 3.97 -0.56 -15.95
C GLU A 55 2.78 -1.17 -15.18
N ASP A 56 1.92 -1.95 -15.81
CA ASP A 56 0.67 -2.47 -15.24
C ASP A 56 -0.18 -1.35 -14.63
N SER A 57 -0.38 -0.30 -15.42
CA SER A 57 -1.13 0.90 -15.03
C SER A 57 -2.45 0.94 -15.78
N ASP A 58 -3.56 0.81 -15.06
CA ASP A 58 -4.91 0.98 -15.59
C ASP A 58 -5.63 2.08 -14.79
N PHE A 59 -6.11 3.10 -15.47
CA PHE A 59 -6.86 4.20 -14.87
C PHE A 59 -8.35 4.17 -15.21
N THR A 60 -8.83 3.07 -15.83
CA THR A 60 -10.23 2.93 -16.22
C THR A 60 -11.15 3.07 -15.00
N GLY A 61 -11.95 4.14 -14.98
CA GLY A 61 -12.91 4.43 -13.89
C GLY A 61 -12.26 4.80 -12.56
N LEU A 62 -10.98 5.18 -12.54
CA LEU A 62 -10.27 5.75 -11.40
C LEU A 62 -10.09 7.25 -11.60
N ALA A 63 -10.29 8.04 -10.54
CA ALA A 63 -9.83 9.42 -10.52
C ALA A 63 -8.31 9.45 -10.25
N TYR A 64 -7.62 10.43 -10.80
CA TYR A 64 -6.16 10.57 -10.64
C TYR A 64 -5.80 11.95 -10.08
N HIS A 65 -4.79 11.97 -9.22
CA HIS A 65 -4.16 13.20 -8.74
C HIS A 65 -2.65 13.03 -8.68
N GLN A 66 -1.91 13.99 -9.22
CA GLN A 66 -0.45 13.98 -9.09
C GLN A 66 -0.04 14.20 -7.64
N LEU A 67 0.83 13.34 -7.13
CA LEU A 67 1.41 13.47 -5.79
C LEU A 67 2.85 12.97 -5.79
N ASP A 68 3.80 13.84 -5.50
CA ASP A 68 5.16 13.46 -5.15
C ASP A 68 5.31 13.52 -3.62
N VAL A 69 5.39 12.36 -2.99
CA VAL A 69 5.50 12.24 -1.53
C VAL A 69 6.88 12.64 -0.99
N THR A 70 7.83 12.96 -1.84
CA THR A 70 9.12 13.56 -1.43
C THR A 70 9.00 15.05 -1.12
N ASP A 71 7.96 15.72 -1.66
CA ASP A 71 7.55 17.05 -1.24
C ASP A 71 6.71 16.95 0.04
N ARG A 72 7.26 17.42 1.15
CA ARG A 72 6.60 17.35 2.48
C ARG A 72 5.32 18.18 2.58
N ALA A 73 5.11 19.17 1.70
CA ALA A 73 3.88 19.95 1.68
C ALA A 73 2.77 19.30 0.86
N ALA A 74 3.10 18.35 -0.04
CA ALA A 74 2.15 17.75 -0.95
C ALA A 74 1.04 16.94 -0.25
N PRO A 75 1.27 16.18 0.83
CA PRO A 75 0.20 15.50 1.57
C PRO A 75 -0.86 16.45 2.15
N GLU A 76 -0.46 17.59 2.69
CA GLU A 76 -1.38 18.61 3.22
C GLU A 76 -2.19 19.26 2.10
N ALA A 77 -1.55 19.57 0.98
CA ALA A 77 -2.23 20.11 -0.19
C ALA A 77 -3.25 19.13 -0.78
N LEU A 78 -2.96 17.83 -0.76
CA LEU A 78 -3.90 16.78 -1.14
C LEU A 78 -5.07 16.71 -0.15
N ALA A 79 -4.79 16.71 1.16
CA ALA A 79 -5.80 16.61 2.21
C ALA A 79 -6.85 17.75 2.12
N ALA A 80 -6.39 18.97 1.81
CA ALA A 80 -7.28 20.13 1.63
C ALA A 80 -8.31 19.95 0.49
N LYS A 81 -8.05 19.05 -0.47
CA LYS A 81 -8.90 18.77 -1.64
C LYS A 81 -9.63 17.43 -1.57
N ALA A 82 -9.16 16.52 -0.73
CA ALA A 82 -9.62 15.13 -0.73
C ALA A 82 -11.07 14.96 -0.23
N GLY A 83 -11.57 15.88 0.61
CA GLY A 83 -12.88 15.73 1.25
C GLY A 83 -12.93 14.54 2.20
N GLN A 84 -14.11 13.98 2.43
CA GLN A 84 -14.29 12.80 3.29
C GLN A 84 -13.66 11.55 2.67
N ILE A 85 -13.05 10.71 3.50
CA ILE A 85 -12.39 9.46 3.07
C ILE A 85 -12.82 8.33 4.00
N ASP A 86 -13.33 7.23 3.44
CA ASP A 86 -13.67 6.02 4.19
C ASP A 86 -12.47 5.08 4.32
N VAL A 87 -11.62 4.99 3.27
CA VAL A 87 -10.44 4.13 3.26
C VAL A 87 -9.24 4.86 2.67
N LEU A 88 -8.12 4.83 3.39
CA LEU A 88 -6.83 5.30 2.92
C LEU A 88 -5.88 4.12 2.77
N VAL A 89 -5.36 3.91 1.57
CA VAL A 89 -4.32 2.93 1.29
C VAL A 89 -2.99 3.64 1.04
N LEU A 90 -1.98 3.32 1.83
CA LEU A 90 -0.63 3.88 1.73
C LEU A 90 0.27 2.82 1.07
N CYS A 91 0.34 2.86 -0.28
CA CYS A 91 1.04 1.88 -1.12
C CYS A 91 2.27 2.48 -1.83
N GLN A 92 2.62 3.73 -1.52
CA GLN A 92 3.83 4.33 -2.06
C GLN A 92 5.08 3.55 -1.61
N GLY A 93 6.06 3.47 -2.52
CA GLY A 93 7.30 2.77 -2.19
C GLY A 93 8.40 3.02 -3.20
N ALA A 94 9.64 2.96 -2.73
CA ALA A 94 10.84 3.02 -3.51
C ALA A 94 11.83 1.95 -3.04
N VAL A 95 12.66 1.49 -3.95
CA VAL A 95 13.82 0.63 -3.69
C VAL A 95 14.99 1.10 -4.55
N ARG A 96 16.21 0.99 -4.07
CA ARG A 96 17.42 1.29 -4.82
C ARG A 96 18.32 0.06 -4.89
N TYR A 97 18.45 -0.50 -6.09
CA TYR A 97 19.28 -1.68 -6.34
C TYR A 97 20.77 -1.33 -6.51
N GLY A 98 21.63 -2.30 -6.70
CA GLY A 98 23.06 -2.09 -6.92
C GLY A 98 23.79 -1.50 -5.71
N ARG A 99 23.36 -1.83 -4.49
CA ARG A 99 23.90 -1.31 -3.23
C ARG A 99 23.79 0.21 -3.04
N GLN A 100 22.95 0.88 -3.83
CA GLN A 100 22.75 2.33 -3.69
C GLN A 100 22.12 2.71 -2.33
N GLU A 101 21.42 1.80 -1.65
CA GLU A 101 20.87 2.04 -0.30
C GLU A 101 21.92 2.10 0.82
N PHE A 102 23.19 1.80 0.51
CA PHE A 102 24.32 2.01 1.44
C PHE A 102 24.91 3.42 1.33
N THR A 103 24.49 4.23 0.37
CA THR A 103 24.83 5.66 0.32
C THR A 103 23.82 6.46 1.13
N ARG A 104 24.21 7.67 1.56
CA ARG A 104 23.33 8.56 2.32
C ARG A 104 22.10 8.95 1.49
N GLU A 105 22.29 9.28 0.22
CA GLU A 105 21.25 9.71 -0.70
C GLU A 105 20.22 8.59 -0.97
N GLY A 106 20.73 7.38 -1.21
CA GLY A 106 19.87 6.20 -1.44
C GLY A 106 19.08 5.83 -0.20
N TRP A 107 19.72 5.88 0.97
CA TRP A 107 19.08 5.65 2.27
C TRP A 107 17.97 6.68 2.50
N ASP A 108 18.28 7.98 2.42
CA ASP A 108 17.34 9.05 2.71
C ASP A 108 16.14 9.03 1.77
N LEU A 109 16.36 8.76 0.48
CA LEU A 109 15.27 8.63 -0.48
C LEU A 109 14.32 7.48 -0.09
N VAL A 110 14.87 6.28 0.17
CA VAL A 110 14.05 5.09 0.44
C VAL A 110 13.30 5.23 1.76
N VAL A 111 13.97 5.70 2.81
CA VAL A 111 13.32 5.96 4.11
C VAL A 111 12.30 7.09 3.99
N GLY A 112 12.62 8.14 3.25
CA GLY A 112 11.72 9.26 2.99
C GLY A 112 10.41 8.81 2.35
N VAL A 113 10.50 8.01 1.28
CA VAL A 113 9.31 7.52 0.56
C VAL A 113 8.57 6.43 1.34
N ASN A 114 9.27 5.44 1.90
CA ASN A 114 8.62 4.23 2.44
C ASN A 114 8.13 4.39 3.89
N LEU A 115 8.66 5.35 4.63
CA LEU A 115 8.35 5.52 6.04
C LEU A 115 7.86 6.94 6.37
N ASN A 116 8.68 7.97 6.08
CA ASN A 116 8.31 9.32 6.47
C ASN A 116 7.02 9.77 5.78
N SER A 117 6.90 9.53 4.47
CA SER A 117 5.70 9.89 3.72
C SER A 117 4.46 9.12 4.16
N VAL A 118 4.62 7.89 4.68
CA VAL A 118 3.49 7.11 5.26
C VAL A 118 2.92 7.85 6.45
N MET A 119 3.79 8.33 7.35
CA MET A 119 3.36 9.13 8.51
C MET A 119 2.78 10.47 8.07
N ASP A 120 3.41 11.17 7.12
CA ASP A 120 2.96 12.49 6.66
C ASP A 120 1.57 12.40 6.02
N CYS A 121 1.34 11.42 5.11
CA CYS A 121 0.04 11.21 4.48
C CYS A 121 -1.02 10.78 5.50
N ALA A 122 -0.69 9.85 6.40
CA ALA A 122 -1.62 9.40 7.43
C ALA A 122 -2.06 10.56 8.34
N ARG A 123 -1.11 11.40 8.77
CA ARG A 123 -1.36 12.57 9.60
C ARG A 123 -2.21 13.62 8.90
N ALA A 124 -1.87 13.96 7.65
CA ALA A 124 -2.57 14.98 6.89
C ALA A 124 -4.04 14.58 6.60
N LEU A 125 -4.29 13.30 6.33
CA LEU A 125 -5.61 12.78 5.98
C LEU A 125 -6.43 12.28 7.18
N ARG A 126 -5.86 12.26 8.40
CA ARG A 126 -6.53 11.83 9.63
C ARG A 126 -7.86 12.54 9.87
N PRO A 127 -7.99 13.88 9.75
CA PRO A 127 -9.27 14.55 9.99
C PRO A 127 -10.39 14.02 9.08
N ALA A 128 -10.10 13.84 7.78
CA ALA A 128 -11.06 13.32 6.81
C ALA A 128 -11.50 11.87 7.11
N LEU A 129 -10.58 11.06 7.65
CA LEU A 129 -10.87 9.69 8.09
C LEU A 129 -11.68 9.65 9.39
N ALA A 130 -11.37 10.54 10.35
CA ALA A 130 -12.07 10.61 11.64
C ALA A 130 -13.56 10.90 11.47
N GLU A 131 -13.94 11.77 10.52
CA GLU A 131 -15.34 12.07 10.19
C GLU A 131 -16.14 10.84 9.75
N ARG A 132 -15.48 9.80 9.28
CA ARG A 132 -16.08 8.59 8.71
C ARG A 132 -15.81 7.33 9.53
N ALA A 133 -15.12 7.41 10.68
CA ALA A 133 -14.59 6.27 11.40
C ALA A 133 -13.85 5.31 10.44
N GLY A 134 -12.94 5.88 9.64
CA GLY A 134 -12.36 5.26 8.46
C GLY A 134 -11.33 4.18 8.75
N SER A 135 -10.76 3.60 7.68
CA SER A 135 -9.73 2.58 7.76
C SER A 135 -8.47 2.99 7.01
N ILE A 136 -7.30 2.81 7.62
CA ILE A 136 -5.98 2.98 6.99
C ILE A 136 -5.37 1.61 6.74
N ILE A 137 -4.85 1.40 5.54
CA ILE A 137 -4.11 0.20 5.16
C ILE A 137 -2.72 0.61 4.69
N VAL A 138 -1.69 0.18 5.42
CA VAL A 138 -0.29 0.44 5.07
C VAL A 138 0.29 -0.77 4.34
N VAL A 139 0.85 -0.55 3.14
CA VAL A 139 1.51 -1.61 2.40
C VAL A 139 2.98 -1.67 2.80
N SER A 140 3.30 -2.64 3.68
CA SER A 140 4.64 -2.99 4.11
C SER A 140 5.28 -3.99 3.11
N SER A 141 5.96 -5.01 3.59
CA SER A 141 6.59 -6.09 2.83
C SER A 141 6.99 -7.22 3.76
N THR A 142 7.10 -8.45 3.27
CA THR A 142 7.81 -9.53 4.01
C THR A 142 9.25 -9.14 4.33
N GLY A 143 9.89 -8.29 3.50
CA GLY A 143 11.21 -7.70 3.80
C GLY A 143 11.31 -6.90 5.10
N ALA A 144 10.18 -6.59 5.76
CA ALA A 144 10.14 -6.00 7.10
C ALA A 144 10.52 -7.00 8.20
N PHE A 145 10.41 -8.30 7.94
CA PHE A 145 10.49 -9.36 8.94
C PHE A 145 11.71 -10.29 8.76
N HIS A 146 12.55 -10.03 7.75
CA HIS A 146 13.78 -10.76 7.52
C HIS A 146 14.88 -9.86 6.95
N ALA A 147 16.14 -10.32 7.02
CA ALA A 147 17.27 -9.57 6.50
C ALA A 147 17.26 -9.49 4.97
N MET A 148 17.47 -8.30 4.43
CA MET A 148 17.63 -8.03 3.00
C MET A 148 19.07 -7.53 2.74
N ILE A 149 19.95 -8.44 2.29
CA ILE A 149 21.39 -8.17 2.16
C ILE A 149 21.71 -6.96 1.25
N GLY A 150 20.92 -6.74 0.19
CA GLY A 150 21.16 -5.69 -0.78
C GLY A 150 20.42 -4.38 -0.54
N ASN A 151 19.40 -4.39 0.33
CA ASN A 151 18.42 -3.31 0.47
C ASN A 151 18.11 -2.97 1.93
N PRO A 152 19.11 -2.48 2.69
CA PRO A 152 18.92 -2.22 4.13
C PRO A 152 17.94 -1.09 4.43
N ALA A 153 17.91 -0.03 3.60
CA ALA A 153 16.97 1.07 3.79
C ALA A 153 15.53 0.63 3.50
N TYR A 154 15.33 -0.20 2.48
CA TYR A 154 14.02 -0.80 2.20
C TYR A 154 13.54 -1.65 3.37
N ALA A 155 14.37 -2.61 3.85
CA ALA A 155 14.01 -3.46 4.97
C ALA A 155 13.67 -2.63 6.23
N ALA A 156 14.55 -1.71 6.62
CA ALA A 156 14.36 -0.85 7.79
C ALA A 156 13.10 0.02 7.66
N SER A 157 12.87 0.62 6.48
CA SER A 157 11.69 1.46 6.25
C SER A 157 10.38 0.68 6.28
N LYS A 158 10.35 -0.55 5.71
CA LYS A 158 9.16 -1.41 5.74
C LYS A 158 8.91 -2.00 7.13
N ALA A 159 9.97 -2.29 7.92
CA ALA A 159 9.84 -2.64 9.34
C ALA A 159 9.30 -1.47 10.16
N GLY A 160 9.81 -0.25 9.93
CA GLY A 160 9.29 0.97 10.56
C GLY A 160 7.82 1.22 10.21
N ALA A 161 7.43 1.02 8.95
CA ALA A 161 6.04 1.16 8.51
C ALA A 161 5.11 0.12 9.18
N ALA A 162 5.57 -1.13 9.34
CA ALA A 162 4.81 -2.16 10.05
C ALA A 162 4.66 -1.82 11.55
N SER A 163 5.72 -1.30 12.20
CA SER A 163 5.66 -0.81 13.58
C SER A 163 4.72 0.40 13.73
N LEU A 164 4.73 1.31 12.74
CA LEU A 164 3.88 2.50 12.73
C LEU A 164 2.39 2.14 12.73
N VAL A 165 1.99 1.04 12.07
CA VAL A 165 0.62 0.52 12.07
C VAL A 165 0.09 0.36 13.49
N GLY A 166 0.83 -0.29 14.38
CA GLY A 166 0.42 -0.50 15.77
C GLY A 166 0.31 0.81 16.56
N SER A 167 1.28 1.71 16.37
CA SER A 167 1.32 3.00 17.05
C SER A 167 0.14 3.89 16.64
N LEU A 168 -0.15 3.99 15.32
CA LEU A 168 -1.27 4.79 14.81
C LEU A 168 -2.62 4.18 15.19
N ALA A 169 -2.73 2.84 15.16
CA ALA A 169 -3.94 2.14 15.58
C ALA A 169 -4.31 2.49 17.04
N GLN A 170 -3.34 2.44 17.95
CA GLN A 170 -3.56 2.80 19.35
C GLN A 170 -3.89 4.28 19.51
N ALA A 171 -3.16 5.16 18.81
CA ALA A 171 -3.34 6.60 18.94
C ALA A 171 -4.69 7.10 18.44
N TRP A 172 -5.26 6.48 17.38
CA TRP A 172 -6.45 6.98 16.68
C TRP A 172 -7.71 6.11 16.87
N ALA A 173 -7.62 5.04 17.66
CA ALA A 173 -8.77 4.19 17.99
C ALA A 173 -9.94 4.98 18.63
N GLY A 174 -9.64 5.96 19.46
CA GLY A 174 -10.66 6.84 20.09
C GLY A 174 -11.45 7.71 19.10
N GLU A 175 -10.93 7.86 17.87
CA GLU A 175 -11.61 8.56 16.74
C GLU A 175 -12.35 7.59 15.83
N GLY A 176 -12.39 6.31 16.17
CA GLY A 176 -12.99 5.25 15.35
C GLY A 176 -12.14 4.79 14.18
N ILE A 177 -10.93 5.32 13.99
CA ILE A 177 -10.05 4.96 12.88
C ILE A 177 -9.38 3.62 13.18
N ARG A 178 -9.50 2.66 12.25
CA ARG A 178 -8.72 1.42 12.29
C ARG A 178 -7.49 1.57 11.42
N VAL A 179 -6.34 1.09 11.89
CA VAL A 179 -5.08 1.12 11.13
C VAL A 179 -4.53 -0.29 11.08
N ASN A 180 -4.39 -0.84 9.88
CA ASN A 180 -3.80 -2.15 9.65
C ASN A 180 -2.79 -2.09 8.51
N GLY A 181 -2.01 -3.15 8.35
CA GLY A 181 -1.05 -3.29 7.26
C GLY A 181 -1.24 -4.59 6.49
N ILE A 182 -0.72 -4.62 5.29
CA ILE A 182 -0.44 -5.84 4.55
C ILE A 182 1.05 -5.92 4.26
N ALA A 183 1.62 -7.12 4.30
CA ALA A 183 3.02 -7.38 4.00
C ALA A 183 3.11 -8.38 2.83
N PRO A 184 3.15 -7.88 1.58
CA PRO A 184 3.26 -8.72 0.40
C PRO A 184 4.56 -9.50 0.36
N GLY A 185 4.51 -10.75 -0.15
CA GLY A 185 5.64 -11.49 -0.64
C GLY A 185 6.04 -11.07 -2.07
N PHE A 186 6.45 -12.06 -2.89
CA PHE A 186 6.75 -11.79 -4.30
C PHE A 186 5.48 -11.60 -5.12
N VAL A 187 5.26 -10.38 -5.60
CA VAL A 187 4.22 -10.00 -6.55
C VAL A 187 4.91 -9.39 -7.78
N PRO A 188 4.65 -9.87 -9.01
CA PRO A 188 5.19 -9.27 -10.22
C PRO A 188 4.70 -7.83 -10.36
N THR A 189 5.65 -6.89 -10.34
CA THR A 189 5.42 -5.45 -10.50
C THR A 189 6.67 -4.81 -11.08
N LYS A 190 6.63 -3.55 -11.45
CA LYS A 190 7.80 -2.78 -11.88
C LYS A 190 8.97 -2.91 -10.88
N MET A 191 8.68 -2.91 -9.58
CA MET A 191 9.69 -2.99 -8.53
C MET A 191 10.38 -4.36 -8.47
N THR A 192 9.70 -5.44 -8.84
CA THR A 192 10.21 -6.82 -8.76
C THR A 192 10.78 -7.34 -10.09
N LYS A 193 10.82 -6.52 -11.16
CA LYS A 193 11.32 -6.91 -12.50
C LYS A 193 12.70 -7.57 -12.47
N ILE A 194 13.59 -7.12 -11.58
CA ILE A 194 14.92 -7.75 -11.41
C ILE A 194 14.85 -9.26 -11.08
N THR A 195 13.75 -9.71 -10.49
CA THR A 195 13.50 -11.13 -10.18
C THR A 195 12.60 -11.75 -11.23
N THR A 196 11.54 -11.07 -11.66
CA THR A 196 10.50 -11.63 -12.53
C THR A 196 10.92 -11.74 -13.99
N ASP A 197 11.77 -10.85 -14.48
CA ASP A 197 12.27 -10.86 -15.86
C ASP A 197 13.42 -11.85 -16.09
N ASN A 198 13.94 -12.46 -15.02
CA ASN A 198 14.93 -13.53 -15.11
C ASN A 198 14.29 -14.85 -14.71
N GLU A 199 14.14 -15.76 -15.67
CA GLU A 199 13.44 -17.05 -15.47
C GLU A 199 14.02 -17.88 -14.34
N GLN A 200 15.37 -17.99 -14.24
CA GLN A 200 16.02 -18.77 -13.17
C GLN A 200 15.73 -18.17 -11.78
N ARG A 201 15.77 -16.84 -11.65
CA ARG A 201 15.41 -16.15 -10.39
C ARG A 201 13.94 -16.31 -10.07
N ARG A 202 13.09 -16.20 -11.08
CA ARG A 202 11.64 -16.39 -10.96
C ARG A 202 11.30 -17.78 -10.45
N GLN A 203 11.86 -18.82 -11.06
CA GLN A 203 11.66 -20.21 -10.63
C GLN A 203 12.24 -20.46 -9.23
N GLY A 204 13.42 -19.91 -8.93
CA GLY A 204 14.01 -19.99 -7.60
C GLY A 204 13.17 -19.29 -6.52
N ALA A 205 12.46 -18.21 -6.86
CA ALA A 205 11.53 -17.56 -5.94
C ALA A 205 10.26 -18.41 -5.75
N ILE A 206 9.68 -18.93 -6.83
CA ILE A 206 8.47 -19.79 -6.79
C ILE A 206 8.74 -21.05 -5.97
N ALA A 207 9.90 -21.70 -6.15
CA ALA A 207 10.26 -22.92 -5.42
C ALA A 207 10.30 -22.76 -3.89
N ARG A 208 10.42 -21.51 -3.40
CA ARG A 208 10.42 -21.18 -1.97
C ARG A 208 9.02 -20.85 -1.43
N ILE A 209 8.04 -20.70 -2.30
CA ILE A 209 6.66 -20.32 -1.92
C ILE A 209 5.82 -21.60 -1.78
N PRO A 210 5.34 -21.98 -0.58
CA PRO A 210 4.52 -23.17 -0.38
C PRO A 210 3.31 -23.28 -1.31
N LEU A 211 2.62 -22.17 -1.63
CA LEU A 211 1.52 -22.16 -2.58
C LEU A 211 1.94 -22.35 -4.05
N GLY A 212 3.25 -22.49 -4.34
CA GLY A 212 3.79 -22.82 -5.67
C GLY A 212 3.62 -21.75 -6.74
N ARG A 213 3.29 -20.51 -6.37
CA ARG A 213 3.15 -19.38 -7.28
C ARG A 213 3.52 -18.06 -6.62
N MET A 214 3.89 -17.08 -7.41
CA MET A 214 3.95 -15.69 -6.93
C MET A 214 2.52 -15.18 -6.66
N GLY A 215 2.40 -14.19 -5.80
CA GLY A 215 1.17 -13.46 -5.57
C GLY A 215 0.79 -12.62 -6.79
N THR A 216 -0.46 -12.21 -6.84
CA THR A 216 -1.01 -11.26 -7.82
C THR A 216 -1.42 -9.98 -7.12
N THR A 217 -1.71 -8.93 -7.88
CA THR A 217 -2.29 -7.70 -7.33
C THR A 217 -3.66 -7.96 -6.71
N ASP A 218 -4.42 -8.94 -7.24
CA ASP A 218 -5.73 -9.33 -6.70
C ASP A 218 -5.62 -10.04 -5.34
N ASP A 219 -4.57 -10.83 -5.11
CA ASP A 219 -4.31 -11.40 -3.77
C ASP A 219 -4.15 -10.28 -2.72
N MET A 220 -3.47 -9.19 -3.09
CA MET A 220 -3.29 -8.02 -2.24
C MET A 220 -4.58 -7.22 -2.07
N ALA A 221 -5.36 -7.07 -3.15
CA ALA A 221 -6.65 -6.42 -3.12
C ALA A 221 -7.64 -7.14 -2.20
N GLY A 222 -7.68 -8.49 -2.23
CA GLY A 222 -8.52 -9.29 -1.33
C GLY A 222 -8.21 -9.02 0.14
N ALA A 223 -6.93 -8.97 0.52
CA ALA A 223 -6.51 -8.65 1.88
C ALA A 223 -6.89 -7.21 2.28
N ALA A 224 -6.69 -6.25 1.37
CA ALA A 224 -7.05 -4.85 1.61
C ALA A 224 -8.57 -4.65 1.77
N LEU A 225 -9.37 -5.29 0.92
CA LEU A 225 -10.84 -5.29 1.02
C LEU A 225 -11.31 -5.87 2.37
N PHE A 226 -10.75 -7.01 2.79
CA PHE A 226 -11.06 -7.59 4.10
C PHE A 226 -10.75 -6.61 5.23
N LEU A 227 -9.54 -6.06 5.29
CA LEU A 227 -9.11 -5.16 6.37
C LEU A 227 -9.91 -3.85 6.40
N ALA A 228 -10.38 -3.36 5.25
CA ALA A 228 -11.22 -2.17 5.17
C ALA A 228 -12.67 -2.44 5.55
N SER A 229 -13.15 -3.66 5.38
CA SER A 229 -14.56 -4.05 5.52
C SER A 229 -15.02 -4.19 6.97
N PRO A 230 -16.35 -4.29 7.21
CA PRO A 230 -16.92 -4.66 8.51
C PRO A 230 -16.48 -6.04 9.04
N LEU A 231 -16.00 -6.96 8.17
CA LEU A 231 -15.43 -8.24 8.60
C LEU A 231 -14.23 -8.06 9.52
N ALA A 232 -13.49 -6.97 9.36
CA ALA A 232 -12.34 -6.62 10.19
C ALA A 232 -12.67 -5.56 11.26
N ALA A 233 -13.93 -5.42 11.68
CA ALA A 233 -14.35 -4.38 12.63
C ALA A 233 -13.61 -4.44 13.98
N TYR A 234 -13.12 -5.63 14.38
CA TYR A 234 -12.36 -5.83 15.62
C TYR A 234 -10.86 -6.08 15.35
N VAL A 235 -10.39 -5.75 14.12
CA VAL A 235 -8.98 -5.87 13.73
C VAL A 235 -8.39 -4.48 13.58
N THR A 236 -7.42 -4.13 14.42
CA THR A 236 -6.63 -2.90 14.33
C THR A 236 -5.22 -3.15 14.87
N GLY A 237 -4.24 -2.45 14.34
CA GLY A 237 -2.84 -2.58 14.71
C GLY A 237 -2.13 -3.83 14.18
N GLN A 238 -2.74 -4.57 13.25
CA GLN A 238 -2.19 -5.82 12.70
C GLN A 238 -1.58 -5.61 11.32
N THR A 239 -0.47 -6.28 11.06
CA THR A 239 0.10 -6.40 9.70
C THR A 239 -0.05 -7.84 9.22
N LEU A 240 -0.94 -8.04 8.24
CA LEU A 240 -1.21 -9.34 7.65
C LEU A 240 -0.15 -9.67 6.60
N ILE A 241 0.56 -10.77 6.78
CA ILE A 241 1.51 -11.29 5.79
C ILE A 241 0.70 -11.98 4.68
N VAL A 242 0.95 -11.59 3.42
CA VAL A 242 0.26 -12.10 2.22
C VAL A 242 1.34 -12.53 1.22
N ASP A 243 1.88 -13.74 1.41
CA ASP A 243 3.10 -14.18 0.73
C ASP A 243 3.08 -15.64 0.26
N GLY A 244 1.94 -16.31 0.35
CA GLY A 244 1.80 -17.72 -0.05
C GLY A 244 2.59 -18.69 0.83
N GLY A 245 2.98 -18.27 2.05
CA GLY A 245 3.76 -19.06 3.00
C GLY A 245 5.28 -18.89 2.86
N LEU A 246 5.75 -17.94 2.06
CA LEU A 246 7.19 -17.72 1.83
C LEU A 246 7.99 -17.48 3.12
N SER A 247 7.38 -16.90 4.14
CA SER A 247 8.03 -16.53 5.41
C SER A 247 7.90 -17.58 6.52
N LEU A 248 7.35 -18.76 6.23
CA LEU A 248 7.25 -19.88 7.17
C LEU A 248 8.56 -20.63 7.37
#